data_9b67279ae915de3d0ed3320b962d021b
#
_entry.id   9b67279ae915de3d0ed3320b962d021b
#
_cell.length_a   1.000
_cell.length_b   1.000
_cell.length_c   1.000
_cell.angle_alpha   90.00
_cell.angle_beta   90.00
_cell.angle_gamma   90.00
#
_symmetry.space_group_name_H-M   'P 1'
#
loop_
_entity.id
_entity.type
_entity.pdbx_description
1 polymer ?
#
loop_
_entity_poly.entity_id
_entity_poly.type
_entity_poly.pdbx_seq_one_letter_code
_entity_poly.pdbx_strand_id
1 'polypeptide(L)'
;MSTAPIESLPAAERRRLVAFGLLRALATTVVVIAVYYLLPLNKLAGVSLGVALAVGLLVLTAVVAYQVRAIIRHRHSAVRAVEALAITVPVFLLLFAAAYFMMEQANPGNFNVDSLTRTDSLYFTVTVFATVGFGDITATSQVARVAVVAQMILDLLVLGLVVKVFVGAVETGRGLHRPRQDSESS
;
A
#
# COMPACT_ATOMS: atom_id res chain seq x y z
N MET A 1 14.70 -18.18 25.75
CA MET A 1 13.71 -18.91 24.94
C MET A 1 14.20 -18.89 23.49
N SER A 2 14.68 -20.04 23.01
CA SER A 2 15.26 -20.20 21.66
C SER A 2 14.11 -20.20 20.65
N THR A 3 13.97 -19.12 19.89
CA THR A 3 13.02 -19.05 18.77
C THR A 3 13.66 -19.76 17.59
N ALA A 4 13.26 -21.01 17.35
CA ALA A 4 13.65 -21.76 16.17
C ALA A 4 13.29 -20.96 14.89
N PRO A 5 14.14 -21.01 13.84
CA PRO A 5 13.83 -20.38 12.55
C PRO A 5 12.53 -20.97 11.98
N ILE A 6 11.72 -20.14 11.31
CA ILE A 6 10.42 -20.56 10.69
C ILE A 6 10.61 -21.78 9.74
N GLU A 7 11.80 -21.98 9.21
CA GLU A 7 12.16 -23.08 8.30
C GLU A 7 12.31 -24.43 8.99
N SER A 8 12.48 -24.48 10.31
CA SER A 8 12.49 -25.71 11.10
C SER A 8 11.07 -26.16 11.49
N LEU A 9 10.04 -25.35 11.19
CA LEU A 9 8.66 -25.69 11.48
C LEU A 9 8.10 -26.66 10.42
N PRO A 10 7.22 -27.62 10.82
CA PRO A 10 6.49 -28.48 9.90
C PRO A 10 5.77 -27.63 8.82
N ALA A 11 5.73 -28.12 7.60
CA ALA A 11 5.12 -27.41 6.46
C ALA A 11 3.68 -26.93 6.75
N ALA A 12 2.95 -27.64 7.61
CA ALA A 12 1.60 -27.30 8.05
C ALA A 12 1.58 -26.02 8.93
N GLU A 13 2.53 -25.86 9.85
CA GLU A 13 2.61 -24.66 10.71
C GLU A 13 3.04 -23.43 9.92
N ARG A 14 3.99 -23.59 9.00
CA ARG A 14 4.40 -22.51 8.10
C ARG A 14 3.24 -22.04 7.23
N ARG A 15 2.46 -22.97 6.65
CA ARG A 15 1.26 -22.64 5.87
C ARG A 15 0.22 -21.90 6.73
N ARG A 16 0.05 -22.29 7.97
CA ARG A 16 -0.89 -21.67 8.90
C ARG A 16 -0.49 -20.23 9.24
N LEU A 17 0.79 -19.97 9.49
CA LEU A 17 1.31 -18.62 9.76
C LEU A 17 1.15 -17.69 8.55
N VAL A 18 1.46 -18.17 7.34
CA VAL A 18 1.27 -17.40 6.10
C VAL A 18 -0.21 -17.15 5.84
N ALA A 19 -1.07 -18.17 6.00
CA ALA A 19 -2.51 -18.02 5.82
C ALA A 19 -3.11 -17.03 6.82
N PHE A 20 -2.66 -17.04 8.08
CA PHE A 20 -3.12 -16.09 9.09
C PHE A 20 -2.67 -14.65 8.78
N GLY A 21 -1.43 -14.46 8.29
CA GLY A 21 -0.94 -13.16 7.83
C GLY A 21 -1.74 -12.62 6.64
N LEU A 22 -2.02 -13.47 5.65
CA LEU A 22 -2.84 -13.10 4.48
C LEU A 22 -4.30 -12.79 4.88
N LEU A 23 -4.90 -13.59 5.77
CA LEU A 23 -6.25 -13.35 6.27
C LEU A 23 -6.33 -12.01 7.02
N ARG A 24 -5.34 -11.70 7.85
CA ARG A 24 -5.25 -10.42 8.55
C ARG A 24 -5.10 -9.25 7.59
N ALA A 25 -4.24 -9.39 6.57
CA ALA A 25 -4.08 -8.37 5.54
C ALA A 25 -5.38 -8.13 4.76
N LEU A 26 -6.06 -9.22 4.36
CA LEU A 26 -7.36 -9.14 3.69
C LEU A 26 -8.42 -8.48 4.58
N ALA A 27 -8.52 -8.89 5.84
CA ALA A 27 -9.45 -8.30 6.79
C ALA A 27 -9.18 -6.80 6.98
N THR A 28 -7.92 -6.39 7.12
CA THR A 28 -7.54 -4.98 7.22
C THR A 28 -7.91 -4.21 5.95
N THR A 29 -7.67 -4.77 4.76
CA THR A 29 -8.06 -4.16 3.48
C THR A 29 -9.57 -3.94 3.41
N VAL A 30 -10.36 -4.96 3.78
CA VAL A 30 -11.83 -4.86 3.81
C VAL A 30 -12.29 -3.78 4.78
N VAL A 31 -11.70 -3.74 5.98
CA VAL A 31 -12.03 -2.71 6.99
C VAL A 31 -11.70 -1.31 6.48
N VAL A 32 -10.54 -1.10 5.87
CA VAL A 32 -10.12 0.21 5.35
C VAL A 32 -11.02 0.65 4.19
N ILE A 33 -11.41 -0.28 3.29
CA ILE A 33 -12.39 -0.01 2.24
C ILE A 33 -13.76 0.35 2.85
N ALA A 34 -14.23 -0.41 3.83
CA ALA A 34 -15.50 -0.12 4.52
C ALA A 34 -15.47 1.26 5.18
N VAL A 35 -14.38 1.61 5.86
CA VAL A 35 -14.16 2.93 6.44
C VAL A 35 -14.22 4.02 5.37
N TYR A 36 -13.59 3.84 4.22
CA TYR A 36 -13.64 4.79 3.10
C TYR A 36 -15.08 5.09 2.65
N TYR A 37 -15.91 4.05 2.50
CA TYR A 37 -17.30 4.23 2.08
C TYR A 37 -18.21 4.78 3.19
N LEU A 38 -17.92 4.46 4.45
CA LEU A 38 -18.71 4.90 5.61
C LEU A 38 -18.32 6.30 6.10
N LEU A 39 -17.09 6.77 5.85
CA LEU A 39 -16.70 8.12 6.27
C LEU A 39 -17.58 9.19 5.59
N PRO A 40 -18.10 10.16 6.32
CA PRO A 40 -18.93 11.25 5.75
C PRO A 40 -18.04 12.30 5.07
N LEU A 41 -17.30 11.91 4.02
CA LEU A 41 -16.38 12.79 3.29
C LEU A 41 -17.08 14.04 2.72
N ASN A 42 -18.38 13.93 2.40
CA ASN A 42 -19.19 15.05 1.93
C ASN A 42 -19.34 16.17 2.99
N LYS A 43 -19.30 15.81 4.30
CA LYS A 43 -19.36 16.79 5.38
C LYS A 43 -17.99 17.46 5.63
N LEU A 44 -16.92 16.89 5.12
CA LEU A 44 -15.56 17.43 5.21
C LEU A 44 -15.23 18.41 4.07
N ALA A 45 -16.16 18.63 3.13
CA ALA A 45 -15.99 19.60 2.04
C ALA A 45 -15.75 21.06 2.51
N GLY A 46 -16.07 21.35 3.80
CA GLY A 46 -15.71 22.64 4.43
C GLY A 46 -14.26 22.73 4.94
N VAL A 47 -13.54 21.62 4.97
CA VAL A 47 -12.11 21.60 5.31
C VAL A 47 -11.30 21.99 4.09
N SER A 48 -10.38 22.96 4.23
CA SER A 48 -9.55 23.34 3.09
C SER A 48 -8.81 22.12 2.53
N LEU A 49 -8.78 21.99 1.21
CA LEU A 49 -8.11 20.89 0.51
C LEU A 49 -6.67 20.67 1.01
N GLY A 50 -5.96 21.77 1.31
CA GLY A 50 -4.61 21.73 1.84
C GLY A 50 -4.53 21.03 3.20
N VAL A 51 -5.49 21.26 4.09
CA VAL A 51 -5.56 20.57 5.39
C VAL A 51 -5.90 19.09 5.19
N ALA A 52 -6.84 18.75 4.32
CA ALA A 52 -7.19 17.38 4.02
C ALA A 52 -6.00 16.58 3.45
N LEU A 53 -5.27 17.17 2.50
CA LEU A 53 -4.06 16.58 1.93
C LEU A 53 -2.93 16.46 2.97
N ALA A 54 -2.74 17.48 3.81
CA ALA A 54 -1.72 17.45 4.86
C ALA A 54 -2.01 16.36 5.90
N VAL A 55 -3.26 16.24 6.33
CA VAL A 55 -3.69 15.16 7.26
C VAL A 55 -3.52 13.80 6.61
N GLY A 56 -3.92 13.66 5.34
CA GLY A 56 -3.75 12.43 4.58
C GLY A 56 -2.28 12.02 4.46
N LEU A 57 -1.40 12.94 4.10
CA LEU A 57 0.04 12.71 4.01
C LEU A 57 0.64 12.36 5.38
N LEU A 58 0.17 13.00 6.45
CA LEU A 58 0.61 12.70 7.81
C LEU A 58 0.19 11.29 8.24
N VAL A 59 -1.04 10.89 7.94
CA VAL A 59 -1.54 9.53 8.20
C VAL A 59 -0.71 8.51 7.42
N LEU A 60 -0.49 8.75 6.11
CA LEU A 60 0.33 7.87 5.28
C LEU A 60 1.75 7.75 5.83
N THR A 61 2.39 8.87 6.17
CA THR A 61 3.74 8.90 6.75
C THR A 61 3.79 8.15 8.08
N ALA A 62 2.78 8.32 8.93
CA ALA A 62 2.69 7.62 10.21
C ALA A 62 2.53 6.10 10.02
N VAL A 63 1.67 5.67 9.08
CA VAL A 63 1.50 4.24 8.74
C VAL A 63 2.80 3.65 8.21
N VAL A 64 3.46 4.32 7.26
CA VAL A 64 4.74 3.86 6.69
C VAL A 64 5.82 3.83 7.77
N ALA A 65 5.95 4.88 8.58
CA ALA A 65 6.95 4.94 9.65
C ALA A 65 6.71 3.85 10.71
N TYR A 66 5.46 3.59 11.08
CA TYR A 66 5.11 2.50 11.99
C TYR A 66 5.52 1.13 11.42
N GLN A 67 5.24 0.90 10.14
CA GLN A 67 5.55 -0.36 9.47
C GLN A 67 7.06 -0.56 9.30
N VAL A 68 7.80 0.48 8.89
CA VAL A 68 9.26 0.45 8.79
C VAL A 68 9.88 0.12 10.15
N ARG A 69 9.42 0.77 11.23
CA ARG A 69 9.88 0.46 12.59
C ARG A 69 9.56 -0.97 13.02
N ALA A 70 8.38 -1.47 12.64
CA ALA A 70 7.97 -2.85 12.92
C ALA A 70 8.84 -3.87 12.17
N ILE A 71 9.24 -3.59 10.92
CA ILE A 71 10.13 -4.44 10.12
C ILE A 71 11.54 -4.46 10.72
N ILE A 72 12.10 -3.28 11.09
CA ILE A 72 13.47 -3.17 11.61
C ILE A 72 13.62 -3.87 12.97
N ARG A 73 12.57 -3.86 13.79
CA ARG A 73 12.60 -4.44 15.15
C ARG A 73 12.48 -5.96 15.19
N HIS A 74 12.16 -6.65 14.09
CA HIS A 74 11.91 -8.08 14.07
C HIS A 74 12.80 -8.82 13.07
N ARG A 75 13.41 -9.91 13.51
CA ARG A 75 14.39 -10.73 12.78
C ARG A 75 13.81 -11.52 11.57
N HIS A 76 12.49 -11.56 11.41
CA HIS A 76 11.81 -12.28 10.31
C HIS A 76 11.29 -11.27 9.27
N SER A 77 12.21 -10.69 8.49
CA SER A 77 11.95 -9.51 7.67
C SER A 77 11.02 -9.74 6.46
N ALA A 78 11.12 -10.86 5.75
CA ALA A 78 10.43 -11.04 4.47
C ALA A 78 8.91 -11.19 4.60
N VAL A 79 8.40 -12.03 5.50
CA VAL A 79 6.95 -12.24 5.68
C VAL A 79 6.28 -10.97 6.21
N ARG A 80 6.93 -10.29 7.15
CA ARG A 80 6.42 -9.00 7.66
C ARG A 80 6.46 -7.89 6.64
N ALA A 81 7.45 -7.87 5.75
CA ALA A 81 7.52 -6.89 4.68
C ALA A 81 6.37 -7.07 3.68
N VAL A 82 6.03 -8.31 3.33
CA VAL A 82 4.84 -8.61 2.50
C VAL A 82 3.55 -8.20 3.20
N GLU A 83 3.40 -8.50 4.49
CA GLU A 83 2.24 -8.09 5.30
C GLU A 83 2.13 -6.56 5.37
N ALA A 84 3.26 -5.88 5.58
CA ALA A 84 3.31 -4.42 5.60
C ALA A 84 2.86 -3.81 4.26
N LEU A 85 3.34 -4.34 3.14
CA LEU A 85 2.93 -3.88 1.81
C LEU A 85 1.44 -4.13 1.56
N ALA A 86 0.94 -5.31 1.96
CA ALA A 86 -0.47 -5.66 1.81
C ALA A 86 -1.43 -4.73 2.59
N ILE A 87 -0.94 -4.02 3.60
CA ILE A 87 -1.69 -3.00 4.34
C ILE A 87 -1.44 -1.61 3.75
N THR A 88 -0.18 -1.28 3.41
CA THR A 88 0.19 0.06 2.94
C THR A 88 -0.44 0.41 1.61
N VAL A 89 -0.43 -0.52 0.65
CA VAL A 89 -0.95 -0.25 -0.70
C VAL A 89 -2.44 0.11 -0.68
N PRO A 90 -3.34 -0.66 -0.03
CA PRO A 90 -4.75 -0.26 0.06
C PRO A 90 -4.97 1.08 0.78
N VAL A 91 -4.26 1.33 1.87
CA VAL A 91 -4.37 2.61 2.59
C VAL A 91 -3.92 3.78 1.70
N PHE A 92 -2.82 3.60 0.98
CA PHE A 92 -2.31 4.59 0.03
C PHE A 92 -3.33 4.89 -1.07
N LEU A 93 -3.88 3.86 -1.71
CA LEU A 93 -4.88 4.03 -2.78
C LEU A 93 -6.14 4.72 -2.28
N LEU A 94 -6.67 4.31 -1.12
CA LEU A 94 -7.88 4.90 -0.56
C LEU A 94 -7.67 6.35 -0.12
N LEU A 95 -6.46 6.70 0.29
CA LEU A 95 -6.11 8.06 0.64
C LEU A 95 -6.18 8.99 -0.59
N PHE A 96 -5.58 8.56 -1.72
CA PHE A 96 -5.66 9.33 -2.97
C PHE A 96 -7.08 9.35 -3.53
N ALA A 97 -7.82 8.23 -3.48
CA ALA A 97 -9.22 8.18 -3.87
C ALA A 97 -10.07 9.18 -3.06
N ALA A 98 -9.86 9.25 -1.74
CA ALA A 98 -10.53 10.23 -0.89
C ALA A 98 -10.15 11.67 -1.25
N ALA A 99 -8.87 11.92 -1.54
CA ALA A 99 -8.39 13.23 -1.96
C ALA A 99 -9.05 13.69 -3.26
N TYR A 100 -9.09 12.83 -4.28
CA TYR A 100 -9.73 13.14 -5.57
C TYR A 100 -11.22 13.39 -5.43
N PHE A 101 -11.91 12.54 -4.66
CA PHE A 101 -13.32 12.74 -4.35
C PHE A 101 -13.56 14.09 -3.68
N MET A 102 -12.77 14.44 -2.65
CA MET A 102 -12.90 15.72 -1.94
C MET A 102 -12.55 16.92 -2.84
N MET A 103 -11.56 16.78 -3.72
CA MET A 103 -11.21 17.82 -4.69
C MET A 103 -12.38 18.15 -5.61
N GLU A 104 -13.04 17.14 -6.16
CA GLU A 104 -14.19 17.34 -7.04
C GLU A 104 -15.39 17.91 -6.29
N GLN A 105 -15.64 17.45 -5.04
CA GLN A 105 -16.70 18.02 -4.21
C GLN A 105 -16.45 19.49 -3.83
N ALA A 106 -15.21 19.87 -3.62
CA ALA A 106 -14.85 21.25 -3.27
C ALA A 106 -14.90 22.20 -4.48
N ASN A 107 -14.58 21.72 -5.66
CA ASN A 107 -14.57 22.48 -6.89
C ASN A 107 -14.88 21.58 -8.09
N PRO A 108 -16.15 21.49 -8.51
CA PRO A 108 -16.55 20.72 -9.69
C PRO A 108 -15.78 21.16 -10.94
N GLY A 109 -15.38 20.18 -11.77
CA GLY A 109 -14.57 20.42 -12.97
C GLY A 109 -13.07 20.20 -12.76
N ASN A 110 -12.66 19.65 -11.62
CA ASN A 110 -11.30 19.15 -11.46
C ASN A 110 -11.01 17.93 -12.33
N PHE A 111 -12.06 17.19 -12.69
CA PHE A 111 -12.00 16.03 -13.57
C PHE A 111 -12.97 16.20 -14.75
N ASN A 112 -12.80 15.43 -15.84
CA ASN A 112 -13.58 15.48 -17.07
C ASN A 112 -14.96 14.80 -16.99
N VAL A 113 -15.50 14.60 -15.80
CA VAL A 113 -16.78 13.96 -15.53
C VAL A 113 -17.71 14.92 -14.81
N ASP A 114 -19.03 14.83 -15.03
CA ASP A 114 -20.01 15.73 -14.41
C ASP A 114 -20.06 15.61 -12.88
N SER A 115 -19.80 14.41 -12.37
CA SER A 115 -19.67 14.15 -10.93
C SER A 115 -18.77 12.96 -10.69
N LEU A 116 -17.72 13.14 -9.90
CA LEU A 116 -16.82 12.06 -9.51
C LEU A 116 -17.38 11.38 -8.25
N THR A 117 -17.87 10.14 -8.40
CA THR A 117 -18.32 9.36 -7.26
C THR A 117 -17.13 8.80 -6.47
N ARG A 118 -17.37 8.26 -5.27
CA ARG A 118 -16.32 7.57 -4.50
C ARG A 118 -15.73 6.39 -5.25
N THR A 119 -16.59 5.66 -5.96
CA THR A 119 -16.16 4.50 -6.75
C THR A 119 -15.34 4.95 -7.95
N ASP A 120 -15.73 6.02 -8.64
CA ASP A 120 -14.97 6.57 -9.76
C ASP A 120 -13.60 7.11 -9.29
N SER A 121 -13.55 7.74 -8.13
CA SER A 121 -12.28 8.20 -7.53
C SER A 121 -11.35 7.03 -7.19
N LEU A 122 -11.89 5.95 -6.65
CA LEU A 122 -11.11 4.73 -6.37
C LEU A 122 -10.66 4.05 -7.66
N TYR A 123 -11.56 3.91 -8.63
CA TYR A 123 -11.25 3.38 -9.97
C TYR A 123 -10.13 4.17 -10.64
N PHE A 124 -10.25 5.51 -10.67
CA PHE A 124 -9.22 6.38 -11.23
C PHE A 124 -7.87 6.17 -10.53
N THR A 125 -7.87 6.19 -9.20
CA THR A 125 -6.64 5.97 -8.41
C THR A 125 -5.99 4.62 -8.71
N VAL A 126 -6.78 3.55 -8.81
CA VAL A 126 -6.29 2.21 -9.12
C VAL A 126 -5.75 2.13 -10.54
N THR A 127 -6.41 2.75 -11.52
CA THR A 127 -5.94 2.73 -12.93
C THR A 127 -4.64 3.49 -13.11
N VAL A 128 -4.44 4.59 -12.37
CA VAL A 128 -3.17 5.34 -12.32
C VAL A 128 -2.08 4.50 -11.68
N PHE A 129 -2.33 3.95 -10.50
CA PHE A 129 -1.38 3.11 -9.76
C PHE A 129 -0.95 1.87 -10.57
N ALA A 130 -1.90 1.21 -11.21
CA ALA A 130 -1.65 0.04 -12.06
C ALA A 130 -1.01 0.40 -13.41
N THR A 131 -0.75 1.70 -13.68
CA THR A 131 -0.20 2.21 -14.94
C THR A 131 -1.04 1.87 -16.17
N VAL A 132 -2.34 1.61 -15.99
CA VAL A 132 -3.27 1.29 -17.09
C VAL A 132 -3.75 2.57 -17.79
N GLY A 133 -4.28 3.54 -17.02
CA GLY A 133 -4.68 4.86 -17.50
C GLY A 133 -5.62 4.83 -18.70
N PHE A 134 -6.83 4.29 -18.55
CA PHE A 134 -7.82 4.20 -19.65
C PHE A 134 -8.16 5.55 -20.29
N GLY A 135 -8.01 6.66 -19.57
CA GLY A 135 -8.27 8.00 -20.08
C GLY A 135 -9.75 8.39 -20.13
N ASP A 136 -10.62 7.58 -19.59
CA ASP A 136 -12.04 7.85 -19.41
C ASP A 136 -12.29 8.86 -18.29
N ILE A 137 -11.51 8.81 -17.22
CA ILE A 137 -11.44 9.84 -16.17
C ILE A 137 -10.06 10.49 -16.23
N THR A 138 -10.01 11.82 -16.34
CA THR A 138 -8.77 12.58 -16.44
C THR A 138 -8.83 13.88 -15.62
N ALA A 139 -7.69 14.28 -15.07
CA ALA A 139 -7.55 15.55 -14.37
C ALA A 139 -7.55 16.71 -15.37
N THR A 140 -8.46 17.68 -15.21
CA THR A 140 -8.62 18.86 -16.06
C THR A 140 -8.00 20.10 -15.44
N SER A 141 -8.16 20.30 -14.12
CA SER A 141 -7.58 21.45 -13.43
C SER A 141 -6.10 21.28 -13.13
N GLN A 142 -5.38 22.37 -12.98
CA GLN A 142 -3.96 22.37 -12.60
C GLN A 142 -3.74 21.70 -11.23
N VAL A 143 -4.63 21.96 -10.27
CA VAL A 143 -4.50 21.39 -8.92
C VAL A 143 -4.65 19.87 -8.96
N ALA A 144 -5.64 19.36 -9.71
CA ALA A 144 -5.84 17.94 -9.88
C ALA A 144 -4.65 17.28 -10.60
N ARG A 145 -4.12 17.91 -11.65
CA ARG A 145 -2.93 17.41 -12.37
C ARG A 145 -1.71 17.32 -11.45
N VAL A 146 -1.46 18.32 -10.61
CA VAL A 146 -0.35 18.28 -9.63
C VAL A 146 -0.55 17.15 -8.63
N ALA A 147 -1.78 16.93 -8.13
CA ALA A 147 -2.06 15.83 -7.22
C ALA A 147 -1.84 14.46 -7.88
N VAL A 148 -2.25 14.29 -9.15
CA VAL A 148 -2.02 13.06 -9.92
C VAL A 148 -0.53 12.83 -10.17
N VAL A 149 0.23 13.87 -10.52
CA VAL A 149 1.69 13.76 -10.68
C VAL A 149 2.36 13.36 -9.37
N ALA A 150 1.93 13.94 -8.23
CA ALA A 150 2.43 13.55 -6.92
C ALA A 150 2.13 12.08 -6.61
N GLN A 151 0.91 11.60 -6.91
CA GLN A 151 0.57 10.18 -6.80
C GLN A 151 1.50 9.33 -7.66
N MET A 152 1.64 9.63 -8.95
CA MET A 152 2.49 8.85 -9.87
C MET A 152 3.94 8.73 -9.39
N ILE A 153 4.51 9.80 -8.83
CA ILE A 153 5.86 9.76 -8.25
C ILE A 153 5.90 8.83 -7.04
N LEU A 154 4.91 8.91 -6.15
CA LEU A 154 4.81 8.04 -4.99
C LEU A 154 4.53 6.58 -5.37
N ASP A 155 3.75 6.34 -6.44
CA ASP A 155 3.51 5.00 -7.01
C ASP A 155 4.83 4.33 -7.40
N LEU A 156 5.74 5.06 -8.07
CA LEU A 156 7.07 4.54 -8.43
C LEU A 156 7.89 4.16 -7.19
N LEU A 157 7.83 4.95 -6.11
CA LEU A 157 8.51 4.63 -4.86
C LEU A 157 7.92 3.39 -4.19
N VAL A 158 6.59 3.26 -4.17
CA VAL A 158 5.90 2.09 -3.64
C VAL A 158 6.24 0.84 -4.45
N LEU A 159 6.18 0.92 -5.78
CA LEU A 159 6.53 -0.19 -6.68
C LEU A 159 8.01 -0.60 -6.51
N GLY A 160 8.92 0.36 -6.40
CA GLY A 160 10.34 0.09 -6.12
C GLY A 160 10.54 -0.64 -4.79
N LEU A 161 9.79 -0.25 -3.76
CA LEU A 161 9.81 -0.94 -2.46
C LEU A 161 9.26 -2.37 -2.56
N VAL A 162 8.17 -2.58 -3.32
CA VAL A 162 7.60 -3.91 -3.59
C VAL A 162 8.65 -4.81 -4.23
N VAL A 163 9.30 -4.34 -5.31
CA VAL A 163 10.35 -5.10 -6.00
C VAL A 163 11.50 -5.44 -5.07
N LYS A 164 11.98 -4.48 -4.27
CA LYS A 164 13.06 -4.69 -3.29
C LYS A 164 12.71 -5.78 -2.27
N VAL A 165 11.48 -5.78 -1.77
CA VAL A 165 10.99 -6.79 -0.82
C VAL A 165 10.93 -8.18 -1.47
N PHE A 166 10.46 -8.26 -2.72
CA PHE A 166 10.41 -9.52 -3.46
C PHE A 166 11.80 -10.10 -3.72
N VAL A 167 12.74 -9.27 -4.19
CA VAL A 167 14.14 -9.70 -4.44
C VAL A 167 14.77 -10.19 -3.13
N GLY A 168 14.63 -9.45 -2.04
CA GLY A 168 15.17 -9.85 -0.74
C GLY A 168 14.56 -11.15 -0.20
N ALA A 169 13.28 -11.40 -0.46
CA ALA A 169 12.63 -12.66 -0.09
C ALA A 169 13.17 -13.86 -0.89
N VAL A 170 13.43 -13.66 -2.20
CA VAL A 170 14.00 -14.70 -3.08
C VAL A 170 15.46 -15.01 -2.71
N GLU A 171 16.29 -14.00 -2.42
CA GLU A 171 17.68 -14.19 -2.02
C GLU A 171 17.81 -14.97 -0.71
N THR A 172 16.95 -14.69 0.26
CA THR A 172 16.90 -15.44 1.53
C THR A 172 16.58 -16.92 1.28
N GLY A 173 15.66 -17.23 0.36
CA GLY A 173 15.34 -18.61 -0.01
C GLY A 173 16.46 -19.34 -0.74
N ARG A 174 17.29 -18.64 -1.54
CA ARG A 174 18.42 -19.23 -2.29
C ARG A 174 19.67 -19.47 -1.44
N GLY A 175 19.92 -18.63 -0.44
CA GLY A 175 21.07 -18.77 0.46
C GLY A 175 21.10 -20.07 1.25
N LEU A 176 19.96 -20.72 1.40
CA LEU A 176 19.79 -21.98 2.16
C LEU A 176 20.08 -23.25 1.31
N HIS A 177 20.23 -23.10 -0.01
CA HIS A 177 20.51 -24.23 -0.92
C HIS A 177 21.96 -24.32 -1.38
N ARG A 178 22.91 -23.62 -0.72
CA ARG A 178 24.33 -23.90 -0.94
C ARG A 178 24.68 -25.18 -0.15
N PRO A 179 25.01 -26.29 -0.83
CA PRO A 179 25.60 -27.46 -0.15
C PRO A 179 26.90 -27.01 0.49
N ARG A 180 27.07 -27.31 1.76
CA ARG A 180 28.34 -27.22 2.47
C ARG A 180 29.30 -28.12 1.71
N GLN A 181 30.15 -27.56 0.89
CA GLN A 181 31.35 -28.27 0.42
C GLN A 181 32.27 -28.33 1.65
N ASP A 182 32.02 -29.33 2.46
CA ASP A 182 32.90 -29.68 3.53
C ASP A 182 34.21 -30.13 2.89
N SER A 183 35.24 -29.39 3.21
CA SER A 183 36.63 -29.71 3.20
C SER A 183 36.90 -31.20 3.48
N GLU A 184 36.95 -32.03 2.44
CA GLU A 184 37.72 -33.26 2.42
C GLU A 184 38.95 -33.02 1.59
N SER A 185 40.00 -32.54 2.27
CA SER A 185 41.37 -32.68 1.83
C SER A 185 42.29 -32.58 3.06
N SER A 186 42.51 -33.72 3.72
CA SER A 186 43.71 -33.96 4.52
C SER A 186 44.01 -35.41 4.45
#